data_a71ab0fd74d8dc0950d025c38fc3074d
#
_entry.id   a71ab0fd74d8dc0950d025c38fc3074d
#
_cell.length_a   1.000
_cell.length_b   1.000
_cell.length_c   1.000
_cell.angle_alpha   90.00
_cell.angle_beta   90.00
_cell.angle_gamma   90.00
#
_symmetry.space_group_name_H-M   'P 1'
#
loop_
_entity.id
_entity.type
_entity.pdbx_description
1 polymer ?
#
loop_
_entity_poly.entity_id
_entity_poly.type
_entity_poly.pdbx_seq_one_letter_code
_entity_poly.pdbx_strand_id
1 'polypeptide(L)'
;MNTINPVITNPILPGFHPDPSICRAGEDYYIATSTFEWFPGVRIHHSKDLVHWRAMPYPLTRTAQLNMEGNINSGGVWAPCLSYDNGMFYLIYTDVKSRVGAFKDTHNYLVTASDIEGPWSDPIYLNSSGFDPSLFHDEDGRKWLLNMIWDHRKGKNHFAGIVLQEYSVQEQRLIGPAVNIFKGTELGLTEAPHLYKHNGYYYLVTAEGGTGYEHAVTVARSRTLQGPYEVDPANPILTSNGRTDLPLQKAGHGSLVETHTGEWYMAHLVGRPVQDKHCILGRETALQRCMWSEEGWLRLANGDRYPELQVAAPNVTPHPFEAVPDKDHFDQTVLRNDWNTLRIPPDPSWLSLTERPGYLRLYGMESMSSTHRQSMVARRLQTFEGEAETCLEFAPDHPQQMAGLILYYDTKDYLYLRVTHHEEKGLCLGIIQSRYGVYDELMEEDIPLTQGNRIRLKTVIDHERACFYYSLDEHSSWVQAGKWTDITHLCDESPEYIRFTGTYIGLCVQDLGGTRKHADFDYFRYTTS
;
A
#
# COMPACT_ATOMS: atom_id res chain seq x y z
N MET A 1 11.82 -20.91 -34.35
CA MET A 1 11.84 -19.70 -33.51
C MET A 1 11.73 -20.18 -32.08
N ASN A 2 12.76 -20.00 -31.26
CA ASN A 2 12.64 -20.30 -29.83
C ASN A 2 11.67 -19.24 -29.25
N THR A 3 10.44 -19.62 -29.02
CA THR A 3 9.52 -18.82 -28.21
C THR A 3 10.07 -18.80 -26.79
N ILE A 4 10.70 -17.70 -26.41
CA ILE A 4 11.02 -17.44 -24.99
C ILE A 4 9.65 -17.36 -24.33
N ASN A 5 9.34 -18.32 -23.45
CA ASN A 5 8.12 -18.25 -22.65
C ASN A 5 8.16 -16.95 -21.85
N PRO A 6 7.08 -16.17 -21.81
CA PRO A 6 7.04 -14.96 -21.00
C PRO A 6 7.33 -15.32 -19.53
N VAL A 7 8.01 -14.41 -18.84
CA VAL A 7 8.44 -14.57 -17.45
C VAL A 7 7.83 -13.46 -16.61
N ILE A 8 7.25 -13.80 -15.48
CA ILE A 8 6.86 -12.86 -14.43
C ILE A 8 8.13 -12.46 -13.68
N THR A 9 8.41 -11.16 -13.58
CA THR A 9 9.51 -10.64 -12.77
C THR A 9 8.98 -10.03 -11.48
N ASN A 10 9.42 -10.54 -10.35
CA ASN A 10 9.01 -10.10 -9.02
C ASN A 10 9.91 -8.99 -8.46
N PRO A 11 9.34 -8.04 -7.68
CA PRO A 11 7.93 -7.89 -7.39
C PRO A 11 7.15 -7.39 -8.61
N ILE A 12 5.93 -7.90 -8.82
CA ILE A 12 5.05 -7.48 -9.92
C ILE A 12 4.45 -6.09 -9.69
N LEU A 13 4.33 -5.68 -8.43
CA LEU A 13 3.90 -4.36 -8.02
C LEU A 13 4.99 -3.76 -7.12
N PRO A 14 5.97 -3.05 -7.69
CA PRO A 14 7.05 -2.44 -6.93
C PRO A 14 6.57 -1.24 -6.12
N GLY A 15 7.22 -1.02 -4.96
CA GLY A 15 6.82 0.00 -3.99
C GLY A 15 5.70 -0.48 -3.08
N PHE A 16 5.14 0.42 -2.29
CA PHE A 16 4.17 0.11 -1.25
C PHE A 16 2.84 -0.45 -1.81
N HIS A 17 2.79 -1.77 -1.97
CA HIS A 17 1.62 -2.56 -2.37
C HIS A 17 1.53 -3.83 -1.53
N PRO A 18 1.24 -3.74 -0.22
CA PRO A 18 1.21 -4.88 0.69
C PRO A 18 -0.13 -5.61 0.69
N ASP A 19 -0.14 -6.78 1.33
CA ASP A 19 -1.33 -7.53 1.71
C ASP A 19 -2.22 -7.84 0.50
N PRO A 20 -1.70 -8.49 -0.56
CA PRO A 20 -2.43 -8.68 -1.81
C PRO A 20 -3.58 -9.68 -1.67
N SER A 21 -4.73 -9.33 -2.23
CA SER A 21 -5.82 -10.23 -2.53
C SER A 21 -6.03 -10.27 -4.04
N ILE A 22 -5.91 -11.46 -4.65
CA ILE A 22 -6.07 -11.65 -6.09
C ILE A 22 -7.37 -12.38 -6.40
N CYS A 23 -8.10 -11.92 -7.42
CA CYS A 23 -9.26 -12.63 -7.96
C CYS A 23 -9.29 -12.58 -9.48
N ARG A 24 -10.14 -13.43 -10.07
CA ARG A 24 -10.37 -13.53 -11.51
C ARG A 24 -11.84 -13.31 -11.85
N ALA A 25 -12.09 -12.51 -12.89
CA ALA A 25 -13.40 -12.34 -13.51
C ALA A 25 -13.25 -12.62 -15.02
N GLY A 26 -13.69 -13.80 -15.46
CA GLY A 26 -13.46 -14.25 -16.84
C GLY A 26 -11.98 -14.47 -17.13
N GLU A 27 -11.44 -13.69 -18.07
CA GLU A 27 -10.01 -13.69 -18.45
C GLU A 27 -9.23 -12.53 -17.81
N ASP A 28 -9.86 -11.75 -16.96
CA ASP A 28 -9.28 -10.59 -16.27
C ASP A 28 -8.89 -10.94 -14.84
N TYR A 29 -7.70 -10.51 -14.42
CA TYR A 29 -7.15 -10.71 -13.08
C TYR A 29 -7.03 -9.38 -12.37
N TYR A 30 -7.38 -9.35 -11.09
CA TYR A 30 -7.35 -8.15 -10.27
C TYR A 30 -6.65 -8.43 -8.95
N ILE A 31 -5.77 -7.50 -8.53
CA ILE A 31 -5.13 -7.51 -7.22
C ILE A 31 -5.55 -6.26 -6.47
N ALA A 32 -6.09 -6.44 -5.27
CA ALA A 32 -6.33 -5.37 -4.31
C ALA A 32 -5.24 -5.38 -3.23
N THR A 33 -4.74 -4.20 -2.84
CA THR A 33 -3.71 -4.04 -1.82
C THR A 33 -4.09 -2.96 -0.81
N SER A 34 -3.51 -3.05 0.41
CA SER A 34 -3.70 -2.08 1.49
C SER A 34 -3.18 -0.70 1.11
N THR A 35 -3.83 0.34 1.62
CA THR A 35 -3.40 1.73 1.46
C THR A 35 -3.13 2.44 2.79
N PHE A 36 -3.47 1.80 3.90
CA PHE A 36 -3.33 2.37 5.23
C PHE A 36 -3.94 3.78 5.33
N GLU A 37 -3.23 4.77 5.84
CA GLU A 37 -3.69 6.17 5.95
C GLU A 37 -3.73 6.95 4.64
N TRP A 38 -3.33 6.35 3.51
CA TRP A 38 -3.36 7.01 2.21
C TRP A 38 -4.72 6.89 1.53
N PHE A 39 -5.23 8.04 1.08
CA PHE A 39 -6.50 8.16 0.36
C PHE A 39 -6.24 8.41 -1.15
N PRO A 40 -7.07 7.89 -2.07
CA PRO A 40 -8.23 7.03 -1.88
C PRO A 40 -7.86 5.63 -1.40
N GLY A 41 -8.82 4.92 -0.77
CA GLY A 41 -8.58 3.62 -0.14
C GLY A 41 -8.66 2.45 -1.12
N VAL A 42 -7.88 1.42 -0.82
CA VAL A 42 -7.66 0.19 -1.59
C VAL A 42 -7.10 0.45 -2.97
N ARG A 43 -5.87 0.00 -3.22
CA ARG A 43 -5.30 0.04 -4.58
C ARG A 43 -5.66 -1.21 -5.34
N ILE A 44 -6.29 -1.07 -6.51
CA ILE A 44 -6.59 -2.19 -7.41
C ILE A 44 -5.69 -2.10 -8.63
N HIS A 45 -5.11 -3.24 -9.03
CA HIS A 45 -4.40 -3.43 -10.28
C HIS A 45 -5.09 -4.49 -11.13
N HIS A 46 -5.01 -4.34 -12.44
CA HIS A 46 -5.61 -5.22 -13.44
C HIS A 46 -4.54 -5.81 -14.35
N SER A 47 -4.69 -7.08 -14.69
CA SER A 47 -3.88 -7.80 -15.68
C SER A 47 -4.75 -8.75 -16.49
N LYS A 48 -4.29 -9.08 -17.71
CA LYS A 48 -4.86 -10.16 -18.53
C LYS A 48 -3.92 -11.36 -18.69
N ASP A 49 -2.68 -11.22 -18.21
CA ASP A 49 -1.62 -12.22 -18.43
C ASP A 49 -0.75 -12.48 -17.21
N LEU A 50 -1.05 -11.86 -16.05
CA LEU A 50 -0.28 -11.90 -14.81
C LEU A 50 1.16 -11.34 -14.90
N VAL A 51 1.58 -10.87 -16.07
CA VAL A 51 2.90 -10.25 -16.34
C VAL A 51 2.79 -8.74 -16.34
N HIS A 52 1.81 -8.22 -17.09
CA HIS A 52 1.61 -6.79 -17.28
C HIS A 52 0.45 -6.32 -16.42
N TRP A 53 0.70 -5.31 -15.58
CA TRP A 53 -0.27 -4.77 -14.64
C TRP A 53 -0.48 -3.28 -14.86
N ARG A 54 -1.73 -2.85 -14.77
CA ARG A 54 -2.09 -1.43 -14.74
C ARG A 54 -2.90 -1.10 -13.51
N ALA A 55 -2.73 0.13 -13.04
CA ALA A 55 -3.53 0.66 -11.96
C ALA A 55 -4.96 0.99 -12.42
N MET A 56 -5.94 0.61 -11.62
CA MET A 56 -7.36 0.91 -11.85
C MET A 56 -7.80 2.14 -11.04
N PRO A 57 -8.96 2.76 -11.35
CA PRO A 57 -9.60 3.70 -10.44
C PRO A 57 -9.76 3.13 -9.04
N TYR A 58 -9.66 3.97 -8.04
CA TYR A 58 -9.82 3.55 -6.65
C TYR A 58 -11.29 3.27 -6.32
N PRO A 59 -11.61 2.22 -5.53
CA PRO A 59 -12.97 1.90 -5.11
C PRO A 59 -13.51 2.80 -4.00
N LEU A 60 -12.65 3.27 -3.08
CA LEU A 60 -13.05 4.04 -1.90
C LEU A 60 -12.64 5.50 -2.06
N THR A 61 -13.48 6.29 -2.73
CA THR A 61 -13.20 7.68 -3.11
C THR A 61 -14.03 8.71 -2.34
N ARG A 62 -14.94 8.26 -1.47
CA ARG A 62 -15.88 9.12 -0.76
C ARG A 62 -15.68 9.00 0.76
N THR A 63 -15.78 10.12 1.48
CA THR A 63 -15.74 10.13 2.95
C THR A 63 -16.77 9.21 3.59
N ALA A 64 -17.94 9.02 2.96
CA ALA A 64 -18.96 8.07 3.41
C ALA A 64 -18.49 6.61 3.37
N GLN A 65 -17.56 6.27 2.46
CA GLN A 65 -16.95 4.93 2.38
C GLN A 65 -15.74 4.80 3.30
N LEU A 66 -14.96 5.86 3.45
CA LEU A 66 -13.69 5.84 4.19
C LEU A 66 -13.38 7.22 4.76
N ASN A 67 -13.58 7.40 6.05
CA ASN A 67 -13.20 8.61 6.77
C ASN A 67 -11.97 8.31 7.65
N MET A 68 -10.80 8.81 7.23
CA MET A 68 -9.54 8.57 7.94
C MET A 68 -8.98 9.79 8.67
N GLU A 69 -9.73 10.91 8.69
CA GLU A 69 -9.32 12.10 9.46
C GLU A 69 -9.10 11.73 10.93
N GLY A 70 -7.91 12.01 11.44
CA GLY A 70 -7.48 11.63 12.80
C GLY A 70 -6.97 10.19 12.97
N ASN A 71 -6.99 9.35 11.94
CA ASN A 71 -6.43 7.99 12.01
C ASN A 71 -4.92 8.05 12.33
N ILE A 72 -4.48 7.16 13.21
CA ILE A 72 -3.07 7.03 13.59
C ILE A 72 -2.20 6.57 12.42
N ASN A 73 -0.89 6.79 12.53
CA ASN A 73 0.09 6.25 11.58
C ASN A 73 -0.04 4.73 11.48
N SER A 74 0.02 4.21 10.26
CA SER A 74 -0.23 2.81 9.93
C SER A 74 -1.61 2.30 10.39
N GLY A 75 -2.60 3.20 10.56
CA GLY A 75 -4.02 2.91 10.65
C GLY A 75 -4.71 2.94 9.28
N GLY A 76 -6.03 3.12 9.24
CA GLY A 76 -6.78 3.17 7.98
C GLY A 76 -6.97 1.81 7.31
N VAL A 77 -6.74 1.70 6.01
CA VAL A 77 -7.11 0.53 5.22
C VAL A 77 -6.08 -0.59 5.34
N TRP A 78 -6.42 -1.65 6.08
CA TRP A 78 -5.66 -2.89 6.17
C TRP A 78 -6.25 -3.98 5.29
N ALA A 79 -5.41 -4.88 4.80
CA ALA A 79 -5.67 -6.14 4.11
C ALA A 79 -7.07 -6.25 3.46
N PRO A 80 -7.29 -5.62 2.30
CA PRO A 80 -8.56 -5.76 1.60
C PRO A 80 -8.66 -7.14 0.95
N CYS A 81 -9.87 -7.68 0.85
CA CYS A 81 -10.17 -8.85 0.05
C CYS A 81 -11.10 -8.48 -1.09
N LEU A 82 -10.63 -8.64 -2.33
CA LEU A 82 -11.43 -8.51 -3.54
C LEU A 82 -11.83 -9.90 -4.03
N SER A 83 -13.12 -10.10 -4.28
CA SER A 83 -13.66 -11.33 -4.86
C SER A 83 -14.72 -11.02 -5.92
N TYR A 84 -14.98 -12.00 -6.79
CA TYR A 84 -15.96 -11.88 -7.85
C TYR A 84 -16.87 -13.10 -7.88
N ASP A 85 -18.17 -12.87 -7.89
CA ASP A 85 -19.16 -13.93 -7.98
C ASP A 85 -20.42 -13.46 -8.71
N ASN A 86 -20.89 -14.24 -9.67
CA ASN A 86 -22.16 -14.02 -10.39
C ASN A 86 -22.35 -12.59 -10.95
N GLY A 87 -21.30 -12.02 -11.59
CA GLY A 87 -21.37 -10.70 -12.21
C GLY A 87 -21.19 -9.53 -11.22
N MET A 88 -20.79 -9.80 -9.98
CA MET A 88 -20.64 -8.79 -8.94
C MET A 88 -19.25 -8.89 -8.30
N PHE A 89 -18.58 -7.76 -8.16
CA PHE A 89 -17.38 -7.61 -7.33
C PHE A 89 -17.79 -7.31 -5.89
N TYR A 90 -17.11 -7.96 -4.96
CA TYR A 90 -17.21 -7.78 -3.51
C TYR A 90 -15.84 -7.36 -2.99
N LEU A 91 -15.78 -6.21 -2.34
CA LEU A 91 -14.56 -5.72 -1.70
C LEU A 91 -14.81 -5.56 -0.21
N ILE A 92 -14.11 -6.35 0.60
CA ILE A 92 -14.07 -6.17 2.05
C ILE A 92 -12.77 -5.47 2.40
N TYR A 93 -12.81 -4.54 3.33
CA TYR A 93 -11.66 -3.84 3.86
C TYR A 93 -11.83 -3.57 5.36
N THR A 94 -10.70 -3.50 6.06
CA THR A 94 -10.68 -3.04 7.46
C THR A 94 -10.30 -1.57 7.48
N ASP A 95 -11.07 -0.73 8.18
CA ASP A 95 -10.69 0.64 8.53
C ASP A 95 -10.23 0.66 10.00
N VAL A 96 -8.93 0.76 10.21
CA VAL A 96 -8.29 0.70 11.52
C VAL A 96 -8.23 2.07 12.16
N LYS A 97 -9.00 2.26 13.24
CA LYS A 97 -9.07 3.51 14.02
C LYS A 97 -8.09 3.51 15.19
N SER A 98 -7.90 2.34 15.81
CA SER A 98 -6.99 2.16 16.94
C SER A 98 -6.32 0.78 16.85
N ARG A 99 -5.00 0.74 17.04
CA ARG A 99 -4.21 -0.50 17.02
C ARG A 99 -3.18 -0.60 18.15
N VAL A 100 -2.99 0.48 18.92
CA VAL A 100 -2.04 0.54 20.02
C VAL A 100 -2.77 0.22 21.33
N GLY A 101 -2.16 -0.61 22.17
CA GLY A 101 -2.77 -1.04 23.43
C GLY A 101 -3.55 -2.35 23.34
N ALA A 102 -4.37 -2.60 24.35
CA ALA A 102 -5.10 -3.87 24.49
C ALA A 102 -6.23 -4.02 23.46
N PHE A 103 -6.96 -2.95 23.20
CA PHE A 103 -8.10 -2.95 22.27
C PHE A 103 -7.66 -2.49 20.89
N LYS A 104 -8.29 -3.06 19.86
CA LYS A 104 -8.13 -2.65 18.47
C LYS A 104 -9.50 -2.33 17.89
N ASP A 105 -9.66 -1.10 17.38
CA ASP A 105 -10.86 -0.71 16.64
C ASP A 105 -10.60 -0.94 15.15
N THR A 106 -10.90 -2.16 14.70
CA THR A 106 -10.68 -2.68 13.36
C THR A 106 -12.03 -2.95 12.69
N HIS A 107 -12.59 -1.92 12.06
CA HIS A 107 -13.94 -1.99 11.48
C HIS A 107 -13.89 -2.61 10.09
N ASN A 108 -14.52 -3.78 9.94
CA ASN A 108 -14.63 -4.48 8.66
C ASN A 108 -15.89 -4.03 7.93
N TYR A 109 -15.73 -3.58 6.69
CA TYR A 109 -16.78 -3.10 5.80
C TYR A 109 -16.78 -3.86 4.48
N LEU A 110 -17.95 -3.97 3.86
CA LEU A 110 -18.17 -4.51 2.52
C LEU A 110 -18.73 -3.43 1.61
N VAL A 111 -18.14 -3.28 0.41
CA VAL A 111 -18.72 -2.55 -0.73
C VAL A 111 -18.80 -3.47 -1.94
N THR A 112 -19.75 -3.21 -2.84
CA THR A 112 -19.98 -4.01 -4.05
C THR A 112 -20.08 -3.13 -5.29
N ALA A 113 -19.73 -3.70 -6.46
CA ALA A 113 -19.91 -3.07 -7.75
C ALA A 113 -20.11 -4.13 -8.84
N SER A 114 -20.91 -3.82 -9.86
CA SER A 114 -21.07 -4.67 -11.05
C SER A 114 -19.93 -4.51 -12.05
N ASP A 115 -19.23 -3.38 -11.97
CA ASP A 115 -18.02 -3.09 -12.75
C ASP A 115 -16.88 -2.76 -11.80
N ILE A 116 -15.66 -3.21 -12.13
CA ILE A 116 -14.47 -2.95 -11.30
C ILE A 116 -14.13 -1.46 -11.22
N GLU A 117 -14.48 -0.69 -12.23
CA GLU A 117 -14.32 0.77 -12.24
C GLU A 117 -15.40 1.49 -11.43
N GLY A 118 -16.41 0.76 -10.95
CA GLY A 118 -17.50 1.27 -10.13
C GLY A 118 -18.77 1.64 -10.94
N PRO A 119 -19.71 2.40 -10.37
CA PRO A 119 -19.63 2.96 -9.01
C PRO A 119 -19.69 1.90 -7.91
N TRP A 120 -18.86 2.05 -6.88
CA TRP A 120 -18.90 1.20 -5.70
C TRP A 120 -19.96 1.67 -4.72
N SER A 121 -20.65 0.73 -4.09
CA SER A 121 -21.75 0.98 -3.15
C SER A 121 -21.31 1.78 -1.91
N ASP A 122 -22.28 2.21 -1.13
CA ASP A 122 -22.04 2.61 0.25
C ASP A 122 -21.61 1.40 1.08
N PRO A 123 -20.81 1.61 2.15
CA PRO A 123 -20.25 0.51 2.93
C PRO A 123 -21.30 -0.13 3.84
N ILE A 124 -21.27 -1.46 3.88
CA ILE A 124 -22.01 -2.26 4.85
C ILE A 124 -21.03 -2.62 5.97
N TYR A 125 -21.31 -2.19 7.20
CA TYR A 125 -20.54 -2.61 8.38
C TYR A 125 -20.80 -4.09 8.67
N LEU A 126 -19.72 -4.86 8.87
CA LEU A 126 -19.78 -6.28 9.16
C LEU A 126 -19.51 -6.58 10.64
N ASN A 127 -18.29 -6.35 11.09
CA ASN A 127 -17.88 -6.53 12.48
C ASN A 127 -16.60 -5.75 12.80
N SER A 128 -16.14 -5.82 14.07
CA SER A 128 -14.86 -5.29 14.56
C SER A 128 -14.16 -6.31 15.46
N SER A 129 -14.38 -7.61 15.23
CA SER A 129 -13.83 -8.67 16.09
C SER A 129 -12.34 -8.92 15.87
N GLY A 130 -11.79 -8.36 14.81
CA GLY A 130 -10.42 -8.48 14.38
C GLY A 130 -10.24 -7.91 12.97
N PHE A 131 -9.25 -8.35 12.23
CA PHE A 131 -8.85 -7.77 10.96
C PHE A 131 -8.53 -8.86 9.91
N ASP A 132 -8.01 -8.45 8.75
CA ASP A 132 -7.72 -9.30 7.59
C ASP A 132 -8.95 -10.13 7.15
N PRO A 133 -10.04 -9.46 6.79
CA PRO A 133 -11.26 -10.14 6.39
C PRO A 133 -11.16 -10.69 4.97
N SER A 134 -11.82 -11.82 4.71
CA SER A 134 -12.06 -12.32 3.35
C SER A 134 -13.49 -12.82 3.19
N LEU A 135 -13.95 -12.92 1.94
CA LEU A 135 -15.28 -13.43 1.60
C LEU A 135 -15.14 -14.67 0.73
N PHE A 136 -15.61 -15.80 1.25
CA PHE A 136 -15.70 -17.05 0.51
C PHE A 136 -17.11 -17.21 -0.09
N HIS A 137 -17.17 -17.53 -1.39
CA HIS A 137 -18.40 -17.84 -2.13
C HIS A 137 -18.50 -19.35 -2.28
N ASP A 138 -19.43 -19.98 -1.58
CA ASP A 138 -19.61 -21.43 -1.67
C ASP A 138 -20.49 -21.80 -2.87
N GLU A 139 -20.35 -23.02 -3.38
CA GLU A 139 -21.08 -23.56 -4.53
C GLU A 139 -22.60 -23.63 -4.33
N ASP A 140 -23.06 -23.62 -3.07
CA ASP A 140 -24.48 -23.57 -2.72
C ASP A 140 -25.08 -22.16 -2.76
N GLY A 141 -24.28 -21.16 -3.16
CA GLY A 141 -24.65 -19.75 -3.28
C GLY A 141 -24.54 -18.95 -1.99
N ARG A 142 -24.19 -19.59 -0.85
CA ARG A 142 -23.94 -18.86 0.41
C ARG A 142 -22.58 -18.17 0.39
N LYS A 143 -22.48 -17.09 1.16
CA LYS A 143 -21.27 -16.32 1.31
C LYS A 143 -20.82 -16.33 2.78
N TRP A 144 -19.52 -16.46 2.97
CA TRP A 144 -18.95 -16.65 4.30
C TRP A 144 -17.82 -15.64 4.53
N LEU A 145 -17.98 -14.82 5.55
CA LEU A 145 -16.93 -13.95 6.05
C LEU A 145 -15.95 -14.77 6.89
N LEU A 146 -14.67 -14.58 6.61
CA LEU A 146 -13.58 -14.99 7.50
C LEU A 146 -12.85 -13.75 7.97
N ASN A 147 -12.35 -13.75 9.21
CA ASN A 147 -11.35 -12.83 9.70
C ASN A 147 -10.59 -13.44 10.88
N MET A 148 -9.37 -12.97 11.14
CA MET A 148 -8.72 -13.29 12.39
C MET A 148 -9.47 -12.60 13.53
N ILE A 149 -9.51 -13.25 14.73
CA ILE A 149 -10.12 -12.68 15.93
C ILE A 149 -9.06 -12.20 16.92
N TRP A 150 -9.22 -10.96 17.40
CA TRP A 150 -8.32 -10.36 18.38
C TRP A 150 -8.82 -10.60 19.81
N ASP A 151 -8.01 -11.27 20.66
CA ASP A 151 -8.32 -11.44 22.10
C ASP A 151 -7.41 -10.53 22.93
N HIS A 152 -7.97 -9.48 23.50
CA HIS A 152 -7.25 -8.49 24.29
C HIS A 152 -6.88 -8.94 25.72
N ARG A 153 -7.44 -10.07 26.17
CA ARG A 153 -7.32 -10.52 27.57
C ARG A 153 -5.90 -10.95 27.92
N LYS A 154 -5.44 -10.52 29.09
CA LYS A 154 -4.11 -10.89 29.60
C LYS A 154 -3.97 -12.41 29.74
N GLY A 155 -2.86 -12.94 29.23
CA GLY A 155 -2.53 -14.37 29.28
C GLY A 155 -3.27 -15.22 28.25
N LYS A 156 -4.00 -14.61 27.31
CA LYS A 156 -4.56 -15.26 26.15
C LYS A 156 -3.68 -15.02 24.91
N ASN A 157 -3.83 -15.87 23.90
CA ASN A 157 -3.27 -15.60 22.60
C ASN A 157 -4.06 -14.48 21.94
N HIS A 158 -3.42 -13.36 21.64
CA HIS A 158 -4.08 -12.21 21.00
C HIS A 158 -4.56 -12.54 19.59
N PHE A 159 -3.83 -13.37 18.84
CA PHE A 159 -4.28 -13.96 17.58
C PHE A 159 -5.06 -15.23 17.88
N ALA A 160 -6.34 -15.07 18.25
CA ALA A 160 -7.12 -16.11 18.89
C ALA A 160 -7.72 -17.13 17.92
N GLY A 161 -7.42 -17.01 16.64
CA GLY A 161 -7.82 -17.91 15.57
C GLY A 161 -8.61 -17.23 14.46
N ILE A 162 -9.13 -18.04 13.56
CA ILE A 162 -9.90 -17.63 12.39
C ILE A 162 -11.38 -17.93 12.64
N VAL A 163 -12.22 -16.93 12.56
CA VAL A 163 -13.68 -17.09 12.64
C VAL A 163 -14.30 -17.13 11.25
N LEU A 164 -15.37 -17.90 11.15
CA LEU A 164 -16.23 -18.04 9.98
C LEU A 164 -17.65 -17.65 10.37
N GLN A 165 -18.30 -16.77 9.59
CA GLN A 165 -19.70 -16.39 9.79
C GLN A 165 -20.39 -16.16 8.46
N GLU A 166 -21.66 -16.58 8.34
CA GLU A 166 -22.43 -16.40 7.12
C GLU A 166 -22.78 -14.91 6.89
N TYR A 167 -22.61 -14.44 5.65
CA TYR A 167 -23.07 -13.13 5.19
C TYR A 167 -24.31 -13.31 4.32
N SER A 168 -25.42 -12.71 4.73
CA SER A 168 -26.66 -12.68 3.96
C SER A 168 -26.65 -11.49 3.00
N VAL A 169 -26.64 -11.77 1.69
CA VAL A 169 -26.76 -10.73 0.65
C VAL A 169 -28.13 -10.03 0.73
N GLN A 170 -29.19 -10.80 1.04
CA GLN A 170 -30.55 -10.27 1.14
C GLN A 170 -30.72 -9.32 2.33
N GLU A 171 -30.15 -9.69 3.50
CA GLU A 171 -30.26 -8.91 4.73
C GLU A 171 -29.15 -7.86 4.87
N GLN A 172 -28.14 -7.92 4.01
CA GLN A 172 -26.94 -7.06 4.01
C GLN A 172 -26.25 -7.02 5.37
N ARG A 173 -26.11 -8.17 6.02
CA ARG A 173 -25.46 -8.32 7.33
C ARG A 173 -24.97 -9.74 7.57
N LEU A 174 -24.14 -9.89 8.59
CA LEU A 174 -23.77 -11.21 9.10
C LEU A 174 -24.96 -11.86 9.81
N ILE A 175 -25.14 -13.16 9.60
CA ILE A 175 -26.18 -13.98 10.21
C ILE A 175 -25.61 -15.24 10.84
N GLY A 176 -26.36 -15.87 11.74
CA GLY A 176 -25.92 -17.07 12.43
C GLY A 176 -24.72 -16.85 13.38
N PRO A 177 -24.17 -17.92 13.94
CA PRO A 177 -23.06 -17.83 14.88
C PRO A 177 -21.72 -17.62 14.16
N ALA A 178 -20.82 -16.85 14.77
CA ALA A 178 -19.42 -16.85 14.40
C ALA A 178 -18.73 -18.10 15.01
N VAL A 179 -18.13 -18.92 14.15
CA VAL A 179 -17.47 -20.18 14.55
C VAL A 179 -15.98 -20.04 14.37
N ASN A 180 -15.19 -20.27 15.43
CA ASN A 180 -13.73 -20.36 15.31
C ASN A 180 -13.37 -21.70 14.67
N ILE A 181 -12.90 -21.67 13.42
CA ILE A 181 -12.61 -22.85 12.61
C ILE A 181 -11.14 -23.28 12.64
N PHE A 182 -10.23 -22.39 13.05
CA PHE A 182 -8.80 -22.66 13.04
C PHE A 182 -8.08 -21.76 14.05
N LYS A 183 -7.14 -22.35 14.81
CA LYS A 183 -6.38 -21.61 15.84
C LYS A 183 -4.93 -21.35 15.46
N GLY A 184 -4.54 -21.65 14.23
CA GLY A 184 -3.18 -21.52 13.76
C GLY A 184 -2.30 -22.73 14.00
N THR A 185 -1.05 -22.59 13.59
CA THR A 185 0.03 -23.57 13.81
C THR A 185 0.97 -23.10 14.93
N GLU A 186 2.07 -23.82 15.14
CA GLU A 186 3.13 -23.45 16.10
C GLU A 186 3.88 -22.17 15.70
N LEU A 187 3.80 -21.73 14.42
CA LEU A 187 4.38 -20.47 13.97
C LEU A 187 3.70 -19.27 14.64
N GLY A 188 2.39 -19.37 14.92
CA GLY A 188 1.62 -18.35 15.60
C GLY A 188 1.37 -17.08 14.79
N LEU A 189 0.74 -16.10 15.40
CA LEU A 189 0.32 -14.84 14.76
C LEU A 189 -0.52 -15.08 13.51
N THR A 190 -1.50 -15.99 13.61
CA THR A 190 -2.33 -16.45 12.49
C THR A 190 -3.31 -15.39 12.04
N GLU A 191 -3.20 -14.95 10.80
CA GLU A 191 -3.98 -13.86 10.18
C GLU A 191 -4.23 -14.11 8.69
N ALA A 192 -4.83 -13.18 7.97
CA ALA A 192 -5.05 -13.21 6.52
C ALA A 192 -5.69 -14.51 6.00
N PRO A 193 -6.85 -14.94 6.52
CA PRO A 193 -7.46 -16.18 6.09
C PRO A 193 -8.12 -16.05 4.71
N HIS A 194 -7.83 -16.99 3.80
CA HIS A 194 -8.56 -17.17 2.55
C HIS A 194 -9.02 -18.61 2.42
N LEU A 195 -10.28 -18.83 2.00
CA LEU A 195 -10.81 -20.17 1.71
C LEU A 195 -10.91 -20.42 0.21
N TYR A 196 -10.52 -21.61 -0.18
CA TYR A 196 -10.64 -22.13 -1.56
C TYR A 196 -11.23 -23.52 -1.55
N LYS A 197 -11.98 -23.86 -2.58
CA LYS A 197 -12.51 -25.22 -2.75
C LYS A 197 -11.82 -25.89 -3.93
N HIS A 198 -11.22 -27.06 -3.67
CA HIS A 198 -10.53 -27.82 -4.70
C HIS A 198 -10.65 -29.33 -4.41
N ASN A 199 -11.03 -30.12 -5.41
CA ASN A 199 -11.14 -31.59 -5.32
C ASN A 199 -11.90 -32.08 -4.07
N GLY A 200 -13.00 -31.39 -3.71
CA GLY A 200 -13.88 -31.76 -2.60
C GLY A 200 -13.31 -31.47 -1.20
N TYR A 201 -12.26 -30.65 -1.11
CA TYR A 201 -11.75 -30.07 0.14
C TYR A 201 -11.93 -28.57 0.16
N TYR A 202 -12.14 -28.02 1.35
CA TYR A 202 -11.93 -26.63 1.68
C TYR A 202 -10.49 -26.43 2.13
N TYR A 203 -9.75 -25.56 1.46
CA TYR A 203 -8.38 -25.20 1.81
C TYR A 203 -8.38 -23.82 2.46
N LEU A 204 -7.89 -23.75 3.68
CA LEU A 204 -7.67 -22.51 4.41
C LEU A 204 -6.20 -22.13 4.24
N VAL A 205 -5.96 -21.02 3.58
CA VAL A 205 -4.65 -20.39 3.44
C VAL A 205 -4.58 -19.26 4.46
N THR A 206 -3.51 -19.20 5.25
CA THR A 206 -3.31 -18.18 6.29
C THR A 206 -1.90 -17.62 6.24
N ALA A 207 -1.71 -16.40 6.74
CA ALA A 207 -0.41 -15.86 7.06
C ALA A 207 -0.07 -16.18 8.52
N GLU A 208 1.18 -16.48 8.80
CA GLU A 208 1.69 -16.74 10.16
C GLU A 208 3.10 -16.15 10.34
N GLY A 209 3.59 -16.11 11.58
CA GLY A 209 4.90 -15.56 11.94
C GLY A 209 4.95 -14.04 12.02
N GLY A 210 3.83 -13.37 11.72
CA GLY A 210 3.74 -11.91 11.65
C GLY A 210 4.40 -11.33 10.41
N THR A 211 4.09 -10.08 10.05
CA THR A 211 4.44 -9.44 8.77
C THR A 211 5.91 -9.00 8.62
N GLY A 212 6.79 -9.51 9.46
CA GLY A 212 8.25 -9.26 9.45
C GLY A 212 9.05 -10.32 8.69
N TYR A 213 10.29 -10.54 9.10
CA TYR A 213 11.22 -11.49 8.46
C TYR A 213 10.88 -12.96 8.73
N GLU A 214 10.03 -13.24 9.72
CA GLU A 214 9.53 -14.59 10.04
C GLU A 214 8.21 -14.91 9.33
N HIS A 215 7.71 -14.02 8.48
CA HIS A 215 6.45 -14.15 7.75
C HIS A 215 6.41 -15.42 6.91
N ALA A 216 5.22 -16.03 6.85
CA ALA A 216 5.02 -17.27 6.14
C ALA A 216 3.58 -17.43 5.64
N VAL A 217 3.39 -18.31 4.66
CA VAL A 217 2.06 -18.81 4.25
C VAL A 217 1.92 -20.24 4.72
N THR A 218 0.82 -20.52 5.42
CA THR A 218 0.45 -21.88 5.86
C THR A 218 -0.87 -22.32 5.24
N VAL A 219 -1.06 -23.62 5.13
CA VAL A 219 -2.26 -24.23 4.56
C VAL A 219 -2.79 -25.32 5.49
N ALA A 220 -4.11 -25.33 5.63
CA ALA A 220 -4.85 -26.43 6.23
C ALA A 220 -6.05 -26.81 5.35
N ARG A 221 -6.58 -28.02 5.44
CA ARG A 221 -7.73 -28.47 4.64
C ARG A 221 -8.76 -29.22 5.46
N SER A 222 -10.00 -29.21 4.98
CA SER A 222 -11.10 -29.99 5.57
C SER A 222 -12.09 -30.47 4.51
N ARG A 223 -12.79 -31.55 4.78
CA ARG A 223 -13.93 -32.01 3.96
C ARG A 223 -15.19 -31.22 4.24
N THR A 224 -15.26 -30.50 5.35
CA THR A 224 -16.40 -29.68 5.76
C THR A 224 -15.97 -28.25 6.01
N LEU A 225 -16.83 -27.29 5.67
CA LEU A 225 -16.55 -25.85 5.77
C LEU A 225 -16.11 -25.42 7.19
N GLN A 226 -16.72 -26.00 8.21
CA GLN A 226 -16.44 -25.65 9.61
C GLN A 226 -15.29 -26.47 10.24
N GLY A 227 -14.66 -27.36 9.48
CA GLY A 227 -13.60 -28.20 9.99
C GLY A 227 -14.05 -29.54 10.57
N PRO A 228 -13.19 -30.27 11.27
CA PRO A 228 -11.82 -29.86 11.63
C PRO A 228 -10.87 -29.75 10.43
N TYR A 229 -9.97 -28.77 10.49
CA TYR A 229 -8.95 -28.55 9.47
C TYR A 229 -7.67 -29.33 9.80
N GLU A 230 -7.25 -30.18 8.86
CA GLU A 230 -5.97 -30.89 8.88
C GLU A 230 -4.87 -29.92 8.42
N VAL A 231 -3.85 -29.72 9.26
CA VAL A 231 -2.69 -28.87 8.94
C VAL A 231 -1.78 -29.59 7.95
N ASP A 232 -1.32 -28.89 6.92
CA ASP A 232 -0.33 -29.42 5.98
C ASP A 232 0.98 -29.75 6.71
N PRO A 233 1.47 -31.01 6.66
CA PRO A 233 2.69 -31.39 7.34
C PRO A 233 3.96 -30.73 6.78
N ALA A 234 3.89 -30.13 5.58
CA ALA A 234 5.01 -29.43 4.94
C ALA A 234 5.00 -27.92 5.17
N ASN A 235 4.09 -27.40 6.00
CA ASN A 235 4.07 -25.96 6.34
C ASN A 235 5.41 -25.47 6.92
N PRO A 236 5.76 -24.20 6.68
CA PRO A 236 5.11 -23.26 5.77
C PRO A 236 5.35 -23.60 4.30
N ILE A 237 4.35 -23.33 3.43
CA ILE A 237 4.47 -23.58 1.99
C ILE A 237 5.18 -22.45 1.24
N LEU A 238 5.24 -21.25 1.83
CA LEU A 238 5.99 -20.11 1.36
C LEU A 238 6.55 -19.32 2.54
N THR A 239 7.85 -18.99 2.51
CA THR A 239 8.53 -18.13 3.47
C THR A 239 9.91 -17.74 2.95
N SER A 240 10.49 -16.65 3.47
CA SER A 240 11.90 -16.30 3.30
C SER A 240 12.70 -16.47 4.60
N ASN A 241 12.04 -16.90 5.68
CA ASN A 241 12.65 -17.03 6.98
C ASN A 241 13.88 -17.96 6.96
N GLY A 242 14.96 -17.51 7.60
CA GLY A 242 16.23 -18.23 7.66
C GLY A 242 17.12 -18.12 6.40
N ARG A 243 16.67 -17.40 5.35
CA ARG A 243 17.39 -17.22 4.08
C ARG A 243 17.64 -15.74 3.79
N THR A 244 18.59 -15.14 4.50
CA THR A 244 18.98 -13.73 4.33
C THR A 244 19.67 -13.42 3.00
N ASP A 245 20.08 -14.45 2.27
CA ASP A 245 20.65 -14.36 0.93
C ASP A 245 19.62 -14.15 -0.18
N LEU A 246 18.33 -14.37 0.11
CA LEU A 246 17.27 -14.17 -0.88
C LEU A 246 17.00 -12.67 -1.09
N PRO A 247 16.81 -12.23 -2.35
CA PRO A 247 16.49 -10.83 -2.64
C PRO A 247 15.06 -10.45 -2.23
N LEU A 248 14.15 -11.44 -2.14
CA LEU A 248 12.77 -11.27 -1.70
C LEU A 248 12.64 -11.78 -0.27
N GLN A 249 12.51 -10.86 0.68
CA GLN A 249 12.35 -11.13 2.10
C GLN A 249 10.88 -11.01 2.53
N LYS A 250 10.55 -11.36 3.77
CA LYS A 250 9.21 -11.23 4.38
C LYS A 250 8.09 -11.95 3.62
N ALA A 251 8.38 -12.98 2.85
CA ALA A 251 7.38 -13.66 2.02
C ALA A 251 6.28 -14.30 2.86
N GLY A 252 5.03 -13.84 2.68
CA GLY A 252 3.85 -14.27 3.41
C GLY A 252 2.57 -13.66 2.85
N HIS A 253 1.45 -13.76 3.56
CA HIS A 253 0.15 -13.19 3.20
C HIS A 253 -0.28 -13.60 1.78
N GLY A 254 -0.53 -14.90 1.57
CA GLY A 254 -0.81 -15.48 0.27
C GLY A 254 -2.29 -15.46 -0.11
N SER A 255 -2.58 -15.13 -1.36
CA SER A 255 -3.90 -15.22 -1.98
C SER A 255 -3.80 -15.93 -3.31
N LEU A 256 -4.67 -16.92 -3.56
CA LEU A 256 -4.61 -17.81 -4.72
C LEU A 256 -5.53 -17.38 -5.86
N VAL A 257 -5.10 -17.66 -7.08
CA VAL A 257 -5.94 -17.57 -8.27
C VAL A 257 -5.69 -18.75 -9.20
N GLU A 258 -6.76 -19.33 -9.74
CA GLU A 258 -6.71 -20.23 -10.88
C GLU A 258 -6.91 -19.42 -12.16
N THR A 259 -5.99 -19.58 -13.11
CA THR A 259 -6.10 -18.93 -14.41
C THR A 259 -7.25 -19.54 -15.23
N HIS A 260 -7.71 -18.84 -16.25
CA HIS A 260 -8.70 -19.40 -17.17
C HIS A 260 -8.17 -20.58 -18.00
N THR A 261 -6.86 -20.82 -17.95
CA THR A 261 -6.17 -21.98 -18.55
C THR A 261 -5.88 -23.09 -17.54
N GLY A 262 -6.31 -22.96 -16.28
CA GLY A 262 -6.21 -23.98 -15.23
C GLY A 262 -4.89 -24.03 -14.48
N GLU A 263 -4.04 -23.01 -14.60
CA GLU A 263 -2.78 -22.89 -13.85
C GLU A 263 -3.03 -22.10 -12.57
N TRP A 264 -2.31 -22.44 -11.51
CA TRP A 264 -2.46 -21.82 -10.19
C TRP A 264 -1.32 -20.88 -9.87
N TYR A 265 -1.66 -19.70 -9.33
CA TYR A 265 -0.71 -18.70 -8.87
C TYR A 265 -1.10 -18.19 -7.48
N MET A 266 -0.10 -17.80 -6.72
CA MET A 266 -0.23 -17.15 -5.41
C MET A 266 0.34 -15.73 -5.50
N ALA A 267 -0.51 -14.72 -5.30
CA ALA A 267 -0.05 -13.38 -4.97
C ALA A 267 0.33 -13.36 -3.49
N HIS A 268 1.45 -12.75 -3.15
CA HIS A 268 1.93 -12.70 -1.78
C HIS A 268 2.76 -11.44 -1.53
N LEU A 269 2.90 -11.11 -0.27
CA LEU A 269 3.71 -10.00 0.20
C LEU A 269 5.20 -10.36 0.18
N VAL A 270 6.04 -9.38 -0.17
CA VAL A 270 7.50 -9.44 -0.03
C VAL A 270 8.06 -8.07 0.39
N GLY A 271 9.32 -8.05 0.82
CA GLY A 271 10.12 -6.83 1.00
C GLY A 271 11.50 -6.99 0.36
N ARG A 272 12.06 -5.90 -0.17
CA ARG A 272 13.43 -5.85 -0.70
C ARG A 272 14.25 -4.92 0.19
N PRO A 273 15.08 -5.45 1.09
CA PRO A 273 15.84 -4.63 2.02
C PRO A 273 17.07 -3.99 1.37
N VAL A 274 17.42 -2.78 1.82
CA VAL A 274 18.75 -2.17 1.72
C VAL A 274 19.43 -2.28 3.08
N GLN A 275 20.77 -2.29 3.14
CA GLN A 275 21.53 -2.40 4.39
C GLN A 275 20.97 -3.47 5.34
N ASP A 276 20.93 -4.70 4.89
CA ASP A 276 20.52 -5.90 5.62
C ASP A 276 19.01 -6.01 5.97
N LYS A 277 18.33 -4.94 6.34
CA LYS A 277 16.96 -5.04 6.88
C LYS A 277 16.00 -3.88 6.56
N HIS A 278 16.44 -2.82 5.91
CA HIS A 278 15.59 -1.63 5.74
C HIS A 278 14.82 -1.65 4.41
N CYS A 279 13.53 -1.92 4.46
CA CYS A 279 12.65 -1.95 3.28
C CYS A 279 12.07 -0.56 2.99
N ILE A 280 12.88 0.37 2.46
CA ILE A 280 12.45 1.75 2.18
C ILE A 280 11.32 1.86 1.16
N LEU A 281 11.16 0.86 0.27
CA LEU A 281 10.04 0.79 -0.66
C LEU A 281 8.75 0.30 0.00
N GLY A 282 8.82 -0.13 1.27
CA GLY A 282 7.73 -0.80 1.98
C GLY A 282 7.59 -2.26 1.57
N ARG A 283 6.41 -2.83 1.85
CA ARG A 283 6.06 -4.19 1.46
C ARG A 283 5.43 -4.17 0.08
N GLU A 284 5.88 -5.06 -0.78
CA GLU A 284 5.57 -5.14 -2.21
C GLU A 284 4.78 -6.41 -2.51
N THR A 285 4.19 -6.52 -3.70
CA THR A 285 3.47 -7.73 -4.13
C THR A 285 4.27 -8.53 -5.16
N ALA A 286 4.39 -9.82 -4.93
CA ALA A 286 5.00 -10.80 -5.82
C ALA A 286 4.00 -11.92 -6.20
N LEU A 287 4.32 -12.66 -7.25
CA LEU A 287 3.57 -13.85 -7.67
C LEU A 287 4.47 -15.09 -7.67
N GLN A 288 3.95 -16.22 -7.22
CA GLN A 288 4.58 -17.53 -7.38
C GLN A 288 3.63 -18.48 -8.09
N ARG A 289 4.16 -19.32 -8.99
CA ARG A 289 3.40 -20.39 -9.59
C ARG A 289 3.22 -21.52 -8.58
N CYS A 290 2.00 -22.06 -8.52
CA CYS A 290 1.64 -23.14 -7.61
C CYS A 290 1.22 -24.39 -8.36
N MET A 291 1.25 -25.51 -7.65
CA MET A 291 0.78 -26.81 -8.12
C MET A 291 0.14 -27.59 -6.97
N TRP A 292 -0.70 -28.57 -7.30
CA TRP A 292 -1.25 -29.53 -6.35
C TRP A 292 -0.41 -30.80 -6.37
N SER A 293 0.03 -31.28 -5.20
CA SER A 293 0.75 -32.54 -5.08
C SER A 293 -0.20 -33.75 -5.29
N GLU A 294 0.36 -34.95 -5.44
CA GLU A 294 -0.42 -36.18 -5.56
C GLU A 294 -1.30 -36.43 -4.32
N GLU A 295 -0.85 -36.00 -3.14
CA GLU A 295 -1.61 -36.10 -1.88
C GLU A 295 -2.67 -34.97 -1.75
N GLY A 296 -2.77 -34.08 -2.75
CA GLY A 296 -3.71 -32.99 -2.80
C GLY A 296 -3.33 -31.80 -1.93
N TRP A 297 -2.06 -31.55 -1.67
CA TRP A 297 -1.58 -30.35 -0.99
C TRP A 297 -1.04 -29.30 -1.96
N LEU A 298 -1.26 -28.03 -1.63
CA LEU A 298 -0.73 -26.91 -2.39
C LEU A 298 0.79 -26.81 -2.18
N ARG A 299 1.54 -26.56 -3.26
CA ARG A 299 3.00 -26.37 -3.26
C ARG A 299 3.39 -25.26 -4.23
N LEU A 300 4.53 -24.64 -4.03
CA LEU A 300 5.16 -23.85 -5.08
C LEU A 300 5.65 -24.77 -6.20
N ALA A 301 5.52 -24.34 -7.44
CA ALA A 301 5.89 -25.14 -8.61
C ALA A 301 7.41 -25.34 -8.77
N ASN A 302 8.23 -24.55 -8.07
CA ASN A 302 9.68 -24.68 -8.04
C ASN A 302 10.18 -25.85 -7.16
N GLY A 303 9.28 -26.53 -6.43
CA GLY A 303 9.62 -27.65 -5.54
C GLY A 303 10.24 -27.24 -4.20
N ASP A 304 10.27 -25.94 -3.89
CA ASP A 304 10.77 -25.36 -2.64
C ASP A 304 9.66 -24.52 -1.96
N ARG A 305 9.98 -23.88 -0.85
CA ARG A 305 9.11 -22.92 -0.13
C ARG A 305 9.56 -21.47 -0.24
N TYR A 306 10.61 -21.20 -1.00
CA TYR A 306 11.22 -19.88 -1.12
C TYR A 306 10.73 -19.14 -2.37
N PRO A 307 10.51 -17.82 -2.28
CA PRO A 307 10.06 -17.04 -3.43
C PRO A 307 11.16 -16.88 -4.47
N GLU A 308 10.76 -16.90 -5.75
CA GLU A 308 11.64 -16.68 -6.89
C GLU A 308 11.46 -15.27 -7.47
N LEU A 309 12.57 -14.66 -7.95
CA LEU A 309 12.53 -13.41 -8.70
C LEU A 309 11.88 -13.56 -10.08
N GLN A 310 12.08 -14.70 -10.71
CA GLN A 310 11.54 -14.98 -12.03
C GLN A 310 10.70 -16.25 -12.00
N VAL A 311 9.45 -16.13 -12.41
CA VAL A 311 8.45 -17.18 -12.38
C VAL A 311 7.88 -17.36 -13.78
N ALA A 312 7.68 -18.62 -14.20
CA ALA A 312 7.07 -18.91 -15.48
C ALA A 312 5.65 -18.29 -15.54
N ALA A 313 5.39 -17.50 -16.57
CA ALA A 313 4.08 -16.92 -16.81
C ALA A 313 3.07 -17.97 -17.28
N PRO A 314 1.76 -17.73 -17.12
CA PRO A 314 0.73 -18.63 -17.62
C PRO A 314 0.74 -18.70 -19.15
N ASN A 315 0.17 -19.78 -19.67
CA ASN A 315 0.05 -19.98 -21.11
C ASN A 315 -1.14 -19.17 -21.69
N VAL A 316 -1.01 -17.85 -21.63
CA VAL A 316 -2.00 -16.90 -22.15
C VAL A 316 -1.32 -15.90 -23.09
N THR A 317 -2.11 -15.24 -23.93
CA THR A 317 -1.58 -14.22 -24.84
C THR A 317 -1.08 -13.01 -24.06
N PRO A 318 0.17 -12.55 -24.27
CA PRO A 318 0.68 -11.33 -23.62
C PRO A 318 -0.19 -10.11 -23.94
N HIS A 319 -0.46 -9.31 -22.90
CA HIS A 319 -1.29 -8.12 -23.01
C HIS A 319 -0.64 -6.91 -22.32
N PRO A 320 0.37 -6.29 -22.94
CA PRO A 320 0.99 -5.09 -22.38
C PRO A 320 0.02 -3.91 -22.40
N PHE A 321 0.10 -3.09 -21.37
CA PHE A 321 -0.65 -1.84 -21.28
C PHE A 321 0.22 -0.64 -21.71
N GLU A 322 -0.44 0.47 -22.04
CA GLU A 322 0.24 1.72 -22.33
C GLU A 322 0.97 2.23 -21.06
N ALA A 323 2.19 2.70 -21.24
CA ALA A 323 3.00 3.21 -20.14
C ALA A 323 2.42 4.53 -19.60
N VAL A 324 2.41 4.66 -18.27
CA VAL A 324 2.05 5.92 -17.62
C VAL A 324 3.21 6.91 -17.80
N PRO A 325 2.95 8.15 -18.28
CA PRO A 325 3.99 9.17 -18.41
C PRO A 325 4.70 9.46 -17.09
N ASP A 326 6.01 9.60 -17.13
CA ASP A 326 6.86 9.95 -15.96
C ASP A 326 6.56 11.36 -15.44
N LYS A 327 6.09 12.26 -16.31
CA LYS A 327 5.77 13.64 -16.00
C LYS A 327 4.25 13.90 -15.99
N ASP A 328 3.79 14.55 -14.94
CA ASP A 328 2.45 15.11 -14.84
C ASP A 328 2.51 16.63 -14.98
N HIS A 329 1.80 17.17 -15.97
CA HIS A 329 1.71 18.60 -16.23
C HIS A 329 0.49 19.25 -15.57
N PHE A 330 -0.28 18.49 -14.79
CA PHE A 330 -1.49 18.93 -14.12
C PHE A 330 -2.54 19.56 -15.06
N ASP A 331 -2.59 19.05 -16.31
CA ASP A 331 -3.53 19.51 -17.35
C ASP A 331 -4.94 18.93 -17.20
N GLN A 332 -5.10 17.94 -16.29
CA GLN A 332 -6.38 17.31 -15.99
C GLN A 332 -7.14 18.09 -14.94
N THR A 333 -8.46 17.91 -14.89
CA THR A 333 -9.31 18.51 -13.85
C THR A 333 -9.39 17.69 -12.56
N VAL A 334 -8.84 16.49 -12.58
CA VAL A 334 -8.72 15.56 -11.44
C VAL A 334 -7.31 15.01 -11.38
N LEU A 335 -6.87 14.61 -10.19
CA LEU A 335 -5.58 13.96 -10.02
C LEU A 335 -5.55 12.61 -10.76
N ARG A 336 -4.42 12.28 -11.38
CA ARG A 336 -4.18 10.95 -11.96
C ARG A 336 -4.23 9.88 -10.87
N ASN A 337 -4.51 8.64 -11.27
CA ASN A 337 -4.66 7.50 -10.35
C ASN A 337 -3.37 7.09 -9.60
N ASP A 338 -2.21 7.62 -9.98
CA ASP A 338 -0.94 7.38 -9.30
C ASP A 338 -0.67 8.34 -8.12
N TRP A 339 -1.53 9.35 -7.94
CA TRP A 339 -1.48 10.25 -6.79
C TRP A 339 -2.33 9.76 -5.62
N ASN A 340 -1.83 10.03 -4.43
CA ASN A 340 -2.53 9.82 -3.16
C ASN A 340 -2.51 11.09 -2.33
N THR A 341 -3.54 11.28 -1.52
CA THR A 341 -3.60 12.28 -0.45
C THR A 341 -3.50 11.60 0.91
N LEU A 342 -3.20 12.34 1.95
CA LEU A 342 -3.03 11.75 3.28
C LEU A 342 -4.30 11.95 4.12
N ARG A 343 -4.98 10.84 4.47
CA ARG A 343 -6.18 10.75 5.33
C ARG A 343 -7.45 11.42 4.80
N ILE A 344 -7.36 12.50 4.03
CA ILE A 344 -8.51 13.27 3.55
C ILE A 344 -8.63 13.20 2.02
N PRO A 345 -9.84 13.21 1.46
CA PRO A 345 -10.03 13.30 0.02
C PRO A 345 -9.53 14.64 -0.54
N PRO A 346 -9.15 14.68 -1.83
CA PRO A 346 -8.99 15.95 -2.53
C PRO A 346 -10.30 16.73 -2.52
N ASP A 347 -10.21 17.99 -2.14
CA ASP A 347 -11.36 18.89 -2.00
C ASP A 347 -10.96 20.31 -2.45
N PRO A 348 -11.84 21.06 -3.16
CA PRO A 348 -11.55 22.41 -3.63
C PRO A 348 -11.14 23.42 -2.53
N SER A 349 -11.42 23.10 -1.26
CA SER A 349 -11.00 23.96 -0.16
C SER A 349 -9.49 23.96 0.08
N TRP A 350 -8.75 22.94 -0.41
CA TRP A 350 -7.33 22.82 -0.19
C TRP A 350 -6.51 22.39 -1.42
N LEU A 351 -7.15 21.83 -2.46
CA LEU A 351 -6.49 21.37 -3.69
C LEU A 351 -7.30 21.81 -4.91
N SER A 352 -6.64 22.39 -5.90
CA SER A 352 -7.29 22.77 -7.16
C SER A 352 -6.39 22.51 -8.36
N LEU A 353 -6.97 21.92 -9.41
CA LEU A 353 -6.39 21.77 -10.74
C LEU A 353 -7.05 22.71 -11.78
N THR A 354 -8.01 23.52 -11.34
CA THR A 354 -8.83 24.36 -12.23
C THR A 354 -8.72 25.85 -11.96
N GLU A 355 -8.34 26.29 -10.76
CA GLU A 355 -8.15 27.72 -10.44
C GLU A 355 -7.00 28.34 -11.23
N ARG A 356 -5.94 27.54 -11.51
CA ARG A 356 -4.85 27.88 -12.41
C ARG A 356 -4.60 26.72 -13.34
N PRO A 357 -5.18 26.67 -14.55
CA PRO A 357 -5.02 25.56 -15.49
C PRO A 357 -3.54 25.28 -15.79
N GLY A 358 -3.15 24.00 -15.84
CA GLY A 358 -1.76 23.55 -16.00
C GLY A 358 -0.92 23.63 -14.73
N TYR A 359 -1.54 23.85 -13.57
CA TYR A 359 -0.87 23.84 -12.27
C TYR A 359 -1.68 23.07 -11.24
N LEU A 360 -0.96 22.40 -10.35
CA LEU A 360 -1.54 21.93 -9.10
C LEU A 360 -1.41 23.06 -8.06
N ARG A 361 -2.54 23.59 -7.59
CA ARG A 361 -2.59 24.52 -6.47
C ARG A 361 -2.91 23.79 -5.19
N LEU A 362 -2.06 23.96 -4.19
CA LEU A 362 -2.28 23.47 -2.82
C LEU A 362 -2.36 24.65 -1.86
N TYR A 363 -3.38 24.69 -1.03
CA TYR A 363 -3.53 25.64 0.06
C TYR A 363 -2.93 25.08 1.35
N GLY A 364 -2.10 25.88 2.02
CA GLY A 364 -1.48 25.49 3.28
C GLY A 364 -2.52 25.17 4.37
N MET A 365 -2.32 24.08 5.01
CA MET A 365 -3.09 23.60 6.16
C MET A 365 -2.16 23.23 7.32
N GLU A 366 -2.49 22.23 8.10
CA GLU A 366 -1.75 21.74 9.26
C GLU A 366 -0.34 21.25 8.90
N SER A 367 0.50 21.08 9.92
CA SER A 367 1.89 20.66 9.78
C SER A 367 2.02 19.20 9.34
N MET A 368 3.22 18.83 8.88
CA MET A 368 3.56 17.45 8.51
C MET A 368 3.50 16.46 9.68
N SER A 369 3.33 16.96 10.92
CA SER A 369 3.15 16.13 12.12
C SER A 369 1.68 15.87 12.48
N SER A 370 0.72 16.47 11.76
CA SER A 370 -0.71 16.27 12.02
C SER A 370 -1.21 14.93 11.50
N THR A 371 -2.21 14.36 12.20
CA THR A 371 -2.98 13.21 11.75
C THR A 371 -4.35 13.58 11.18
N HIS A 372 -4.64 14.88 11.01
CA HIS A 372 -5.96 15.35 10.56
C HIS A 372 -5.92 15.85 9.12
N ARG A 373 -5.57 17.12 8.91
CA ARG A 373 -5.73 17.80 7.62
C ARG A 373 -4.39 18.34 7.10
N GLN A 374 -3.65 17.47 6.42
CA GLN A 374 -2.40 17.87 5.76
C GLN A 374 -2.65 18.14 4.27
N SER A 375 -2.10 19.24 3.76
CA SER A 375 -2.10 19.55 2.34
C SER A 375 -0.92 18.86 1.67
N MET A 376 -1.14 17.62 1.22
CA MET A 376 -0.12 16.77 0.61
C MET A 376 -0.72 15.92 -0.51
N VAL A 377 -0.02 15.86 -1.64
CA VAL A 377 -0.22 14.84 -2.68
C VAL A 377 1.10 14.12 -2.92
N ALA A 378 1.07 12.79 -2.97
CA ALA A 378 2.28 12.01 -3.09
C ALA A 378 2.08 10.72 -3.91
N ARG A 379 3.19 10.18 -4.43
CA ARG A 379 3.27 8.91 -5.16
C ARG A 379 4.15 7.95 -4.39
N ARG A 380 3.88 6.67 -4.53
CA ARG A 380 4.73 5.61 -3.95
C ARG A 380 6.15 5.68 -4.51
N LEU A 381 7.14 5.54 -3.63
CA LEU A 381 8.50 5.27 -4.07
C LEU A 381 8.55 3.82 -4.61
N GLN A 382 9.00 3.64 -5.86
CA GLN A 382 8.93 2.36 -6.57
C GLN A 382 10.29 1.82 -7.00
N THR A 383 11.36 2.57 -6.77
CA THR A 383 12.71 2.24 -7.20
C THR A 383 13.74 2.62 -6.13
N PHE A 384 14.84 1.90 -6.12
CA PHE A 384 16.01 2.26 -5.29
C PHE A 384 16.86 3.37 -5.92
N GLU A 385 16.78 3.53 -7.23
CA GLU A 385 17.49 4.57 -7.97
C GLU A 385 16.49 5.37 -8.81
N GLY A 386 16.51 6.68 -8.66
CA GLY A 386 15.58 7.54 -9.39
C GLY A 386 15.63 8.99 -8.95
N GLU A 387 14.85 9.81 -9.61
CA GLU A 387 14.73 11.22 -9.26
C GLU A 387 13.28 11.73 -9.36
N ALA A 388 12.96 12.68 -8.51
CA ALA A 388 11.72 13.45 -8.66
C ALA A 388 12.00 14.94 -8.72
N GLU A 389 11.27 15.62 -9.57
CA GLU A 389 11.44 17.04 -9.89
C GLU A 389 10.09 17.75 -9.98
N THR A 390 10.06 18.98 -9.50
CA THR A 390 8.92 19.88 -9.65
C THR A 390 9.37 21.32 -9.89
N CYS A 391 8.47 22.16 -10.37
CA CYS A 391 8.66 23.59 -10.40
C CYS A 391 7.58 24.25 -9.53
N LEU A 392 8.02 24.98 -8.52
CA LEU A 392 7.20 25.58 -7.46
C LEU A 392 7.14 27.10 -7.62
N GLU A 393 5.96 27.69 -7.52
CA GLU A 393 5.75 29.11 -7.28
C GLU A 393 5.13 29.31 -5.90
N PHE A 394 5.87 29.99 -5.00
CA PHE A 394 5.44 30.20 -3.63
C PHE A 394 5.98 31.53 -3.07
N ALA A 395 5.13 32.28 -2.38
CA ALA A 395 5.48 33.58 -1.81
C ALA A 395 5.10 33.65 -0.32
N PRO A 396 5.79 32.92 0.55
CA PRO A 396 5.57 32.96 2.00
C PRO A 396 5.98 34.32 2.57
N ASP A 397 5.33 34.72 3.65
CA ASP A 397 5.64 35.92 4.43
C ASP A 397 5.88 35.66 5.91
N HIS A 398 5.90 34.34 6.30
CA HIS A 398 6.09 33.88 7.66
C HIS A 398 6.82 32.51 7.68
N PRO A 399 7.68 32.23 8.68
CA PRO A 399 8.43 30.97 8.77
C PRO A 399 7.55 29.71 8.96
N GLN A 400 6.30 29.87 9.40
CA GLN A 400 5.36 28.76 9.52
C GLN A 400 4.62 28.42 8.22
N GLN A 401 4.88 29.17 7.16
CA GLN A 401 4.43 28.89 5.80
C GLN A 401 5.55 28.18 5.04
N MET A 402 5.29 26.97 4.59
CA MET A 402 6.26 26.12 3.90
C MET A 402 5.62 25.41 2.73
N ALA A 403 6.38 25.27 1.63
CA ALA A 403 5.96 24.48 0.47
C ALA A 403 7.18 23.79 -0.16
N GLY A 404 7.00 22.61 -0.74
CA GLY A 404 8.11 21.97 -1.45
C GLY A 404 7.94 20.48 -1.73
N LEU A 405 9.08 19.81 -1.80
CA LEU A 405 9.25 18.40 -2.19
C LEU A 405 9.61 17.56 -0.96
N ILE A 406 8.88 16.47 -0.73
CA ILE A 406 9.00 15.65 0.48
C ILE A 406 9.19 14.18 0.14
N LEU A 407 10.10 13.51 0.86
CA LEU A 407 10.10 12.07 1.07
C LEU A 407 9.41 11.81 2.41
N TYR A 408 8.31 11.08 2.39
CA TYR A 408 7.42 10.93 3.53
C TYR A 408 7.11 9.46 3.79
N TYR A 409 7.34 9.02 5.02
CA TYR A 409 6.92 7.72 5.49
C TYR A 409 5.69 7.84 6.39
N ASP A 410 5.76 8.65 7.45
CA ASP A 410 4.64 9.00 8.33
C ASP A 410 4.88 10.36 9.03
N THR A 411 4.02 10.74 9.98
CA THR A 411 4.11 12.03 10.69
C THR A 411 5.37 12.18 11.55
N LYS A 412 6.12 11.11 11.77
CA LYS A 412 7.35 11.09 12.59
C LYS A 412 8.61 10.93 11.76
N ASP A 413 8.46 10.48 10.50
CA ASP A 413 9.60 10.12 9.66
C ASP A 413 9.41 10.68 8.24
N TYR A 414 10.13 11.77 7.95
CA TYR A 414 10.14 12.42 6.64
C TYR A 414 11.41 13.25 6.41
N LEU A 415 11.67 13.55 5.15
CA LEU A 415 12.75 14.43 4.70
C LEU A 415 12.16 15.45 3.72
N TYR A 416 12.23 16.74 4.02
CA TYR A 416 11.48 17.80 3.35
C TYR A 416 12.37 18.93 2.87
N LEU A 417 12.53 19.09 1.54
CA LEU A 417 13.10 20.27 0.92
C LEU A 417 12.01 21.34 0.82
N ARG A 418 12.11 22.37 1.66
CA ARG A 418 11.09 23.40 1.81
C ARG A 418 11.54 24.77 1.35
N VAL A 419 10.64 25.51 0.74
CA VAL A 419 10.71 26.96 0.57
C VAL A 419 9.90 27.60 1.69
N THR A 420 10.46 28.62 2.35
CA THR A 420 9.83 29.33 3.48
C THR A 420 10.29 30.79 3.53
N HIS A 421 9.91 31.52 4.55
CA HIS A 421 10.34 32.90 4.82
C HIS A 421 11.18 32.94 6.10
N HIS A 422 12.27 33.66 6.07
CA HIS A 422 13.10 34.01 7.20
C HIS A 422 13.10 35.51 7.41
N GLU A 423 12.96 35.99 8.65
CA GLU A 423 12.78 37.42 8.98
C GLU A 423 13.91 38.32 8.43
N GLU A 424 15.16 37.82 8.44
CA GLU A 424 16.33 38.58 7.98
C GLU A 424 16.70 38.30 6.51
N LYS A 425 16.46 37.07 6.03
CA LYS A 425 16.89 36.58 4.71
C LYS A 425 15.77 36.68 3.65
N GLY A 426 14.53 36.89 4.08
CA GLY A 426 13.35 36.85 3.20
C GLY A 426 13.04 35.44 2.74
N LEU A 427 12.75 35.28 1.44
CA LEU A 427 12.48 33.97 0.83
C LEU A 427 13.74 33.10 0.89
N CYS A 428 13.62 31.87 1.43
CA CYS A 428 14.74 30.96 1.58
C CYS A 428 14.36 29.48 1.38
N LEU A 429 15.37 28.66 1.11
CA LEU A 429 15.30 27.23 0.92
C LEU A 429 16.07 26.52 2.04
N GLY A 430 15.49 25.47 2.61
CA GLY A 430 16.13 24.66 3.62
C GLY A 430 15.63 23.22 3.61
N ILE A 431 16.30 22.35 4.37
CA ILE A 431 15.96 20.93 4.48
C ILE A 431 15.62 20.61 5.94
N ILE A 432 14.41 20.10 6.15
CA ILE A 432 13.95 19.57 7.42
C ILE A 432 13.99 18.06 7.38
N GLN A 433 14.44 17.44 8.47
CA GLN A 433 14.27 16.03 8.76
C GLN A 433 13.41 15.87 10.02
N SER A 434 12.49 14.93 9.98
CA SER A 434 11.95 14.29 11.18
C SER A 434 12.40 12.84 11.17
N ARG A 435 13.04 12.40 12.24
CA ARG A 435 13.49 11.03 12.43
C ARG A 435 13.02 10.51 13.78
N TYR A 436 12.11 9.53 13.75
CA TYR A 436 11.42 9.01 14.94
C TYR A 436 10.72 10.11 15.76
N GLY A 437 10.23 11.16 15.08
CA GLY A 437 9.59 12.32 15.69
C GLY A 437 10.56 13.38 16.23
N VAL A 438 11.87 13.22 16.02
CA VAL A 438 12.87 14.22 16.37
C VAL A 438 13.11 15.13 15.17
N TYR A 439 12.83 16.42 15.34
CA TYR A 439 13.04 17.44 14.34
C TYR A 439 14.51 17.86 14.25
N ASP A 440 15.00 18.05 13.02
CA ASP A 440 16.32 18.62 12.74
C ASP A 440 16.30 19.44 11.44
N GLU A 441 17.20 20.43 11.34
CA GLU A 441 17.48 21.19 10.12
C GLU A 441 18.85 20.77 9.61
N LEU A 442 18.88 20.16 8.42
CA LEU A 442 20.08 19.49 7.90
C LEU A 442 21.11 20.45 7.27
N MET A 443 20.81 21.72 7.22
CA MET A 443 21.71 22.75 6.69
C MET A 443 22.10 23.70 7.82
N GLU A 444 23.38 24.13 7.82
CA GLU A 444 23.87 25.13 8.80
C GLU A 444 23.10 26.44 8.70
N GLU A 445 22.73 26.84 7.48
CA GLU A 445 21.90 28.01 7.19
C GLU A 445 21.01 27.77 5.98
N ASP A 446 19.78 28.30 6.03
CA ASP A 446 18.90 28.34 4.87
C ASP A 446 19.51 29.20 3.75
N ILE A 447 19.33 28.77 2.50
CA ILE A 447 19.81 29.44 1.30
C ILE A 447 18.85 30.57 0.92
N PRO A 448 19.28 31.86 0.92
CA PRO A 448 18.44 32.94 0.45
C PRO A 448 18.14 32.82 -1.05
N LEU A 449 16.88 32.96 -1.43
CA LEU A 449 16.41 32.95 -2.82
C LEU A 449 16.23 34.40 -3.30
N THR A 450 17.18 34.90 -4.08
CA THR A 450 17.26 36.31 -4.45
C THR A 450 16.49 36.67 -5.73
N GLN A 451 15.96 35.70 -6.45
CA GLN A 451 15.31 35.87 -7.76
C GLN A 451 13.89 35.30 -7.75
N GLY A 452 12.90 36.18 -7.53
CA GLY A 452 11.49 35.82 -7.69
C GLY A 452 10.99 34.76 -6.70
N ASN A 453 9.80 34.25 -6.98
CA ASN A 453 9.11 33.22 -6.16
C ASN A 453 8.92 31.88 -6.89
N ARG A 454 9.59 31.70 -8.04
CA ARG A 454 9.58 30.47 -8.86
C ARG A 454 10.91 29.75 -8.72
N ILE A 455 10.86 28.47 -8.39
CA ILE A 455 12.04 27.64 -8.15
C ILE A 455 11.78 26.20 -8.59
N ARG A 456 12.78 25.57 -9.19
CA ARG A 456 12.76 24.12 -9.46
C ARG A 456 13.41 23.39 -8.31
N LEU A 457 12.76 22.31 -7.86
CA LEU A 457 13.21 21.44 -6.78
C LEU A 457 13.38 20.03 -7.32
N LYS A 458 14.42 19.36 -6.88
CA LYS A 458 14.69 17.96 -7.25
C LYS A 458 15.24 17.17 -6.06
N THR A 459 14.84 15.91 -5.95
CA THR A 459 15.51 14.90 -5.13
C THR A 459 16.04 13.79 -6.01
N VAL A 460 17.23 13.31 -5.66
CA VAL A 460 17.85 12.11 -6.23
C VAL A 460 17.94 11.06 -5.13
N ILE A 461 17.50 9.85 -5.45
CA ILE A 461 17.51 8.70 -4.55
C ILE A 461 18.51 7.70 -5.10
N ASP A 462 19.36 7.19 -4.22
CA ASP A 462 20.36 6.17 -4.48
C ASP A 462 20.40 5.21 -3.30
N HIS A 463 19.61 4.14 -3.41
CA HIS A 463 19.42 3.10 -2.39
C HIS A 463 19.03 3.68 -1.02
N GLU A 464 19.92 3.60 -0.04
CA GLU A 464 19.68 4.02 1.35
C GLU A 464 19.85 5.52 1.58
N ARG A 465 20.08 6.33 0.55
CA ARG A 465 20.36 7.76 0.69
C ARG A 465 19.65 8.61 -0.34
N ALA A 466 19.40 9.85 0.02
CA ALA A 466 18.83 10.86 -0.87
C ALA A 466 19.62 12.17 -0.81
N CYS A 467 19.55 12.94 -1.89
CA CYS A 467 20.13 14.27 -1.97
C CYS A 467 19.17 15.21 -2.69
N PHE A 468 19.13 16.47 -2.24
CA PHE A 468 18.29 17.48 -2.83
C PHE A 468 19.08 18.48 -3.69
N TYR A 469 18.39 19.05 -4.67
CA TYR A 469 18.92 20.05 -5.59
C TYR A 469 17.85 21.11 -5.85
N TYR A 470 18.30 22.31 -6.20
CA TYR A 470 17.44 23.39 -6.65
C TYR A 470 18.02 24.09 -7.89
N SER A 471 17.16 24.82 -8.61
CA SER A 471 17.54 25.68 -9.73
C SER A 471 16.60 26.88 -9.79
N LEU A 472 17.13 28.08 -9.97
CA LEU A 472 16.36 29.32 -9.93
C LEU A 472 15.60 29.62 -11.23
N ASP A 473 16.01 29.01 -12.35
CA ASP A 473 15.34 29.13 -13.64
C ASP A 473 15.54 27.87 -14.51
N GLU A 474 14.83 27.80 -15.63
CA GLU A 474 14.85 26.66 -16.55
C GLU A 474 16.21 26.45 -17.25
N HIS A 475 17.04 27.47 -17.33
CA HIS A 475 18.32 27.47 -18.03
C HIS A 475 19.52 27.32 -17.07
N SER A 476 19.29 27.51 -15.78
CA SER A 476 20.33 27.35 -14.75
C SER A 476 20.63 25.89 -14.46
N SER A 477 21.91 25.61 -14.15
CA SER A 477 22.32 24.30 -13.68
C SER A 477 21.74 24.01 -12.29
N TRP A 478 21.55 22.72 -12.00
CA TRP A 478 21.17 22.25 -10.68
C TRP A 478 22.28 22.51 -9.65
N VAL A 479 21.89 23.09 -8.54
CA VAL A 479 22.74 23.34 -7.38
C VAL A 479 22.35 22.40 -6.27
N GLN A 480 23.30 21.69 -5.69
CA GLN A 480 23.06 20.78 -4.57
C GLN A 480 22.66 21.58 -3.32
N ALA A 481 21.57 21.15 -2.68
CA ALA A 481 21.11 21.65 -1.39
C ALA A 481 21.43 20.61 -0.31
N GLY A 482 22.24 20.98 0.67
CA GLY A 482 22.66 20.08 1.74
C GLY A 482 23.61 18.96 1.29
N LYS A 483 23.63 17.87 2.05
CA LYS A 483 24.47 16.69 1.82
C LYS A 483 23.60 15.47 1.47
N TRP A 484 24.21 14.41 0.97
CA TRP A 484 23.59 13.09 0.90
C TRP A 484 23.21 12.65 2.30
N THR A 485 21.94 12.29 2.47
CA THR A 485 21.33 11.97 3.76
C THR A 485 20.83 10.54 3.75
N ASP A 486 21.07 9.81 4.85
CA ASP A 486 20.53 8.48 5.10
C ASP A 486 19.01 8.52 5.22
N ILE A 487 18.31 7.68 4.45
CA ILE A 487 16.85 7.53 4.44
C ILE A 487 16.38 6.17 4.97
N THR A 488 17.25 5.37 5.57
CA THR A 488 16.89 4.04 6.08
C THR A 488 15.82 4.08 7.17
N HIS A 489 15.62 5.21 7.86
CA HIS A 489 14.53 5.41 8.81
C HIS A 489 13.15 5.50 8.16
N LEU A 490 13.05 5.71 6.83
CA LEU A 490 11.80 5.73 6.08
C LEU A 490 11.37 4.31 5.69
N CYS A 491 11.19 3.42 6.68
CA CYS A 491 10.87 2.01 6.47
C CYS A 491 10.08 1.42 7.65
N ASP A 492 9.56 0.20 7.50
CA ASP A 492 8.82 -0.51 8.55
C ASP A 492 9.70 -0.88 9.75
N GLU A 493 11.00 -1.05 9.55
CA GLU A 493 11.97 -1.53 10.54
C GLU A 493 12.35 -0.44 11.55
N SER A 494 11.39 0.03 12.34
CA SER A 494 11.63 0.97 13.43
C SER A 494 12.01 0.22 14.71
N PRO A 495 13.04 0.66 15.44
CA PRO A 495 13.33 0.10 16.76
C PRO A 495 12.34 0.53 17.84
N GLU A 496 11.55 1.57 17.60
CA GLU A 496 10.72 2.20 18.62
C GLU A 496 9.26 1.76 18.58
N TYR A 497 8.70 1.49 17.39
CA TYR A 497 7.30 1.11 17.23
C TYR A 497 7.05 0.37 15.93
N ILE A 498 6.01 -0.48 15.92
CA ILE A 498 5.61 -1.25 14.75
C ILE A 498 4.97 -0.33 13.70
N ARG A 499 5.43 -0.42 12.47
CA ARG A 499 4.99 0.34 11.30
C ARG A 499 4.67 -0.58 10.14
N PHE A 500 3.88 -0.10 9.16
CA PHE A 500 3.36 -0.97 8.09
C PHE A 500 3.26 -0.30 6.72
N THR A 501 3.75 0.93 6.54
CA THR A 501 3.61 1.66 5.27
C THR A 501 4.88 1.57 4.42
N GLY A 502 5.06 2.45 3.47
CA GLY A 502 6.25 2.60 2.65
C GLY A 502 6.51 4.06 2.37
N THR A 503 7.68 4.37 1.82
CA THR A 503 8.03 5.74 1.48
C THR A 503 7.22 6.25 0.30
N TYR A 504 6.75 7.49 0.42
CA TYR A 504 6.14 8.26 -0.63
C TYR A 504 7.00 9.46 -0.97
N ILE A 505 6.90 9.92 -2.21
CA ILE A 505 7.52 11.14 -2.69
C ILE A 505 6.44 12.09 -3.21
N GLY A 506 6.44 13.35 -2.77
CA GLY A 506 5.33 14.23 -3.10
C GLY A 506 5.54 15.70 -2.84
N LEU A 507 4.44 16.43 -2.98
CA LEU A 507 4.31 17.86 -2.89
C LEU A 507 3.43 18.20 -1.69
N CYS A 508 3.87 19.16 -0.87
CA CYS A 508 3.11 19.56 0.30
C CYS A 508 3.21 21.05 0.59
N VAL A 509 2.20 21.57 1.27
CA VAL A 509 2.09 22.97 1.69
C VAL A 509 1.55 23.01 3.11
N GLN A 510 2.17 23.82 3.96
CA GLN A 510 1.70 24.07 5.32
C GLN A 510 1.54 25.58 5.54
N ASP A 511 0.54 25.98 6.31
CA ASP A 511 0.35 27.35 6.78
C ASP A 511 -0.28 27.36 8.17
N LEU A 512 0.54 27.46 9.21
CA LEU A 512 0.07 27.51 10.59
C LEU A 512 -0.38 28.91 11.01
N GLY A 513 -0.16 29.91 10.16
CA GLY A 513 -0.70 31.26 10.34
C GLY A 513 -2.18 31.37 10.04
N GLY A 514 -2.79 30.35 9.43
CA GLY A 514 -4.22 30.32 9.09
C GLY A 514 -4.63 31.27 7.96
N THR A 515 -3.66 31.77 7.19
CA THR A 515 -3.91 32.69 6.07
C THR A 515 -4.27 31.97 4.78
N ARG A 516 -4.21 30.64 4.77
CA ARG A 516 -4.42 29.79 3.60
C ARG A 516 -3.47 30.13 2.44
N LYS A 517 -2.20 30.42 2.77
CA LYS A 517 -1.18 30.65 1.76
C LYS A 517 -1.12 29.46 0.80
N HIS A 518 -1.17 29.73 -0.49
CA HIS A 518 -1.11 28.66 -1.49
C HIS A 518 0.24 28.61 -2.18
N ALA A 519 0.58 27.42 -2.68
CA ALA A 519 1.67 27.18 -3.60
C ALA A 519 1.13 26.56 -4.89
N ASP A 520 1.73 26.97 -6.02
CA ASP A 520 1.40 26.46 -7.35
C ASP A 520 2.57 25.61 -7.87
N PHE A 521 2.28 24.36 -8.24
CA PHE A 521 3.23 23.44 -8.83
C PHE A 521 2.93 23.27 -10.32
N ASP A 522 3.90 23.63 -11.19
CA ASP A 522 3.77 23.62 -12.65
C ASP A 522 3.73 22.19 -13.21
N TYR A 523 4.57 21.32 -12.65
CA TYR A 523 4.61 19.91 -13.00
C TYR A 523 5.20 19.08 -11.87
N PHE A 524 5.04 17.77 -12.00
CA PHE A 524 5.81 16.79 -11.23
C PHE A 524 6.34 15.72 -12.17
N ARG A 525 7.63 15.45 -12.12
CA ARG A 525 8.27 14.38 -12.86
C ARG A 525 8.87 13.39 -11.88
N TYR A 526 8.63 12.11 -12.10
CA TYR A 526 9.23 11.03 -11.33
C TYR A 526 9.74 9.96 -12.28
N THR A 527 11.07 9.81 -12.35
CA THR A 527 11.75 8.84 -13.20
C THR A 527 12.33 7.72 -12.35
N THR A 528 12.14 6.49 -12.82
CA THR A 528 12.74 5.28 -12.28
C THR A 528 13.84 4.85 -13.22
N SER A 529 15.06 4.64 -12.70
CA SER A 529 16.22 4.18 -13.51
C SER A 529 16.08 2.70 -13.86
#